data_0e401609fa6ae86076864d0814b363a2
#
_entry.id   0e401609fa6ae86076864d0814b363a2
#
_cell.length_a   1.000
_cell.length_b   1.000
_cell.length_c   1.000
_cell.angle_alpha   90.00
_cell.angle_beta   90.00
_cell.angle_gamma   90.00
#
_symmetry.space_group_name_H-M   'P 1'
#
loop_
_entity.id
_entity.type
_entity.pdbx_description
1 polymer ?
#
loop_
_entity_poly.entity_id
_entity_poly.type
_entity_poly.pdbx_seq_one_letter_code
_entity_poly.pdbx_strand_id
1 'polypeptide(L)' 'MKEENNVVYGLSEEELEDYTPIVTNVIKEICVFSDKYNFDRNSMLAYLSDTLKAVSEVATIENYEV' A
#
# COMPACT_ATOMS: atom_id res chain seq x y z
N MET A 1 -5.30 21.58 16.67
CA MET A 1 -4.81 21.21 16.68
C MET A 1 -3.69 20.49 16.35
N LYS A 2 -2.88 20.20 17.01
CA LYS A 2 -1.83 19.58 16.71
C LYS A 2 -2.02 18.20 16.46
N GLU A 3 -2.97 17.58 16.97
CA GLU A 3 -3.22 16.22 16.72
C GLU A 3 -3.50 16.00 15.31
N GLU A 4 -4.12 16.94 14.67
CA GLU A 4 -4.42 16.76 13.28
C GLU A 4 -3.19 16.62 12.48
N ASN A 5 -2.11 17.23 12.92
CA ASN A 5 -0.89 17.12 12.16
C ASN A 5 -0.26 15.75 12.27
N ASN A 6 -0.69 14.98 13.26
CA ASN A 6 -0.11 13.68 13.49
C ASN A 6 -0.98 12.55 12.96
N VAL A 7 -2.07 12.90 12.27
CA VAL A 7 -2.99 11.90 11.78
C VAL A 7 -3.05 11.99 10.27
N VAL A 8 -2.75 10.89 9.59
CA VAL A 8 -2.80 10.83 8.14
C VAL A 8 -3.70 9.68 7.77
N TYR A 9 -4.74 9.95 7.00
CA TYR A 9 -5.70 8.95 6.59
C TYR A 9 -6.32 8.24 7.79
N GLY A 10 -6.51 8.97 8.88
CA GLY A 10 -7.13 8.39 10.05
C GLY A 10 -6.18 7.63 10.95
N LEU A 11 -4.89 7.62 10.64
CA LEU A 11 -3.92 6.91 11.45
C LEU A 11 -3.17 7.88 12.34
N SER A 12 -2.88 7.45 13.56
CA SER A 12 -2.06 8.22 14.44
C SER A 12 -0.60 8.08 14.00
N GLU A 13 0.27 8.88 14.60
CA GLU A 13 1.67 8.82 14.27
C GLU A 13 2.24 7.44 14.56
N GLU A 14 1.86 6.87 15.69
CA GLU A 14 2.33 5.56 16.07
C GLU A 14 1.84 4.49 15.11
N GLU A 15 0.58 4.59 14.70
CA GLU A 15 0.03 3.64 13.75
C GLU A 15 0.70 3.77 12.40
N LEU A 16 1.08 4.98 12.04
CA LEU A 16 1.75 5.20 10.79
C LEU A 16 3.13 4.57 10.79
N GLU A 17 3.81 4.60 11.93
CA GLU A 17 5.11 3.98 12.05
C GLU A 17 5.02 2.48 11.83
N ASP A 18 3.93 1.86 12.27
CA ASP A 18 3.75 0.43 12.06
C ASP A 18 3.32 0.13 10.63
N TYR A 19 2.59 1.04 10.03
CA TYR A 19 2.06 0.83 8.69
C TYR A 19 3.14 1.00 7.61
N THR A 20 4.06 1.93 7.82
CA THR A 20 5.07 2.26 6.82
C THR A 20 5.92 1.05 6.40
N PRO A 21 6.39 0.21 7.33
CA PRO A 21 7.16 -0.95 6.92
C PRO A 21 6.37 -1.92 6.05
N ILE A 22 5.06 -2.01 6.27
CA ILE A 22 4.22 -2.87 5.46
C ILE A 22 4.22 -2.39 4.02
N VAL A 23 4.03 -1.08 3.85
CA VAL A 23 4.02 -0.50 2.52
C VAL A 23 5.39 -0.67 1.86
N THR A 24 6.45 -0.44 2.63
CA THR A 24 7.80 -0.57 2.11
C THR A 24 8.05 -1.99 1.63
N ASN A 25 7.58 -2.98 2.38
CA ASN A 25 7.78 -4.36 1.98
C ASN A 25 7.03 -4.69 0.70
N VAL A 26 5.82 -4.18 0.54
CA VAL A 26 5.05 -4.41 -0.68
C VAL A 26 5.79 -3.81 -1.87
N ILE A 27 6.32 -2.60 -1.71
CA ILE A 27 7.04 -1.95 -2.79
C ILE A 27 8.29 -2.75 -3.15
N LYS A 28 9.01 -3.25 -2.14
CA LYS A 28 10.21 -4.05 -2.40
C LYS A 28 9.86 -5.31 -3.15
N GLU A 29 8.78 -5.97 -2.78
CA GLU A 29 8.37 -7.19 -3.45
C GLU A 29 8.03 -6.93 -4.91
N ILE A 30 7.38 -5.81 -5.17
CA ILE A 30 7.03 -5.45 -6.54
C ILE A 30 8.30 -5.17 -7.34
N CYS A 31 9.27 -4.51 -6.73
CA CYS A 31 10.53 -4.23 -7.42
C CYS A 31 11.28 -5.52 -7.75
N VAL A 32 11.29 -6.47 -6.82
CA VAL A 32 11.93 -7.75 -7.06
C VAL A 32 11.24 -8.48 -8.21
N PHE A 33 9.93 -8.48 -8.21
CA PHE A 33 9.16 -9.10 -9.28
C PHE A 33 9.47 -8.43 -10.61
N SER A 34 9.52 -7.11 -10.62
CA SER A 34 9.78 -6.36 -11.84
C SER A 34 11.15 -6.71 -12.41
N ASP A 35 12.15 -6.76 -11.55
CA ASP A 35 13.49 -7.08 -12.01
C ASP A 35 13.57 -8.50 -12.50
N LYS A 36 12.89 -9.43 -11.83
CA LYS A 36 12.95 -10.83 -12.21
C LYS A 36 12.39 -11.07 -13.60
N TYR A 37 11.30 -10.38 -13.94
CA TYR A 37 10.64 -10.57 -15.21
C TYR A 37 10.92 -9.45 -16.21
N ASN A 38 11.88 -8.59 -15.85
CA ASN A 38 12.34 -7.53 -16.76
C ASN A 38 11.24 -6.52 -17.09
N PHE A 39 10.45 -6.18 -16.11
CA PHE A 39 9.45 -5.14 -16.26
C PHE A 39 9.96 -3.83 -15.68
N ASP A 40 9.37 -2.73 -16.11
CA ASP A 40 9.70 -1.43 -15.56
C ASP A 40 9.08 -1.31 -14.17
N ARG A 41 9.89 -0.94 -13.18
CA ARG A 41 9.41 -0.88 -11.80
C ARG A 41 8.27 0.11 -11.63
N ASN A 42 8.39 1.29 -12.26
CA ASN A 42 7.37 2.31 -12.12
C ASN A 42 6.04 1.84 -12.71
N SER A 43 6.10 1.13 -13.83
CA SER A 43 4.90 0.60 -14.44
C SER A 43 4.25 -0.45 -13.56
N MET A 44 5.05 -1.29 -12.92
CA MET A 44 4.52 -2.32 -12.06
C MET A 44 3.91 -1.72 -10.80
N LEU A 45 4.50 -0.65 -10.27
CA LEU A 45 3.93 0.03 -9.12
C LEU A 45 2.62 0.71 -9.48
N ALA A 46 2.54 1.28 -10.68
CA ALA A 46 1.30 1.89 -11.13
C ALA A 46 0.21 0.83 -11.30
N TYR A 47 0.58 -0.34 -11.81
CA TYR A 47 -0.37 -1.43 -11.97
C TYR A 47 -0.87 -1.91 -10.60
N LEU A 48 0.03 -1.96 -9.63
CA LEU A 48 -0.38 -2.34 -8.28
C LEU A 48 -1.40 -1.34 -7.74
N SER A 49 -1.18 -0.06 -7.95
CA SER A 49 -2.10 0.97 -7.49
C SER A 49 -3.48 0.78 -8.12
N ASP A 50 -3.52 0.52 -9.42
CA ASP A 50 -4.79 0.30 -10.11
C ASP A 50 -5.48 -0.96 -9.61
N THR A 51 -4.72 -2.02 -9.36
CA THR A 51 -5.27 -3.27 -8.87
C THR A 51 -5.89 -3.08 -7.49
N LEU A 52 -5.18 -2.38 -6.62
CA LEU A 52 -5.68 -2.14 -5.26
C LEU A 52 -6.94 -1.29 -5.29
N LYS A 53 -6.99 -0.32 -6.20
CA LYS A 53 -8.18 0.49 -6.30
C LYS A 53 -9.36 -0.34 -6.78
N ALA A 54 -9.16 -1.21 -7.76
CA ALA A 54 -10.23 -2.06 -8.26
C ALA A 54 -10.74 -3.00 -7.16
N VAL A 55 -9.82 -3.57 -6.38
CA VAL A 55 -10.21 -4.45 -5.30
C VAL A 55 -11.02 -3.68 -4.26
N SER A 56 -10.60 -2.46 -3.94
CA SER A 56 -11.28 -1.68 -2.92
C SER A 56 -12.69 -1.29 -3.36
N GLU A 57 -12.93 -1.26 -4.67
CA GLU A 57 -14.25 -0.89 -5.18
C GLU A 57 -15.21 -2.06 -5.22
N VAL A 58 -14.72 -3.28 -5.45
CA VAL A 58 -15.62 -4.42 -5.64
C VAL A 58 -15.66 -5.36 -4.46
N ALA A 59 -14.69 -5.33 -3.60
CA ALA A 59 -14.62 -6.24 -2.46
C ALA A 59 -14.92 -5.48 -1.21
N THR A 60 -15.62 -6.11 -0.27
CA THR A 60 -15.85 -5.48 1.01
C THR A 60 -14.76 -5.91 1.94
N ILE A 61 -14.60 -5.17 3.00
CA ILE A 61 -13.58 -5.46 3.97
C ILE A 61 -13.81 -6.82 4.59
N GLU A 62 -15.07 -7.25 4.68
CA GLU A 62 -15.39 -8.53 5.28
C GLU A 62 -14.77 -9.68 4.52
N ASN A 63 -14.56 -9.51 3.22
CA ASN A 63 -14.00 -10.58 2.43
C ASN A 63 -12.53 -10.84 2.77
N TYR A 64 -11.90 -9.90 3.45
CA TYR A 64 -10.49 -10.02 3.75
C TYR A 64 -10.21 -10.01 5.26
N GLU A 65 -11.24 -10.22 6.04
CA GLU A 65 -11.08 -10.20 7.46
C GLU A 65 -10.31 -11.42 7.91
N VAL A 66 -9.41 -11.24 8.83
CA VAL A 66 -8.60 -12.33 9.31
C VAL A 66 -8.99 -12.70 10.72
#